data_b54494def40515c92412a2bd91b7a3cb
#
_entry.id   b54494def40515c92412a2bd91b7a3cb
#
_cell.length_a   1.000
_cell.length_b   1.000
_cell.length_c   1.000
_cell.angle_alpha   90.00
_cell.angle_beta   90.00
_cell.angle_gamma   90.00
#
_symmetry.space_group_name_H-M   'P 1'
#
loop_
_entity.id
_entity.type
_entity.pdbx_description
1 polymer ?
#
loop_
_entity_poly.entity_id
_entity_poly.type
_entity_poly.pdbx_seq_one_letter_code
_entity_poly.pdbx_strand_id
1 'polypeptide(L)'
;FRRVLFRSTHEAIVDRQAWENAHEAFEKPKRAKAESADSNFKNFVFCARCGAPMSNLHHAQRLKTGTICYHDFFICSAYRKSEHLEERQCVQNAFSAKALRPLLKETIQTVSRYALTNQEEFLARLQREMLAEQPEQTKQLKKGIAAKNKRVAELDRLLKKLYENYALEKIPEERFDALSAEYESEQTQLEKAVLDEQRQLDEIQSGEDKIERFMALVERYRDCTEYSDEVLRQFVEKVIVHETVKDEDGERSREIEVYLNFIGKFDVPVQPVELSPEEQKRQEALKKRRIHQRNKRAQARQERMNAQLKSESPI
;
A
#
# COMPACT_ATOMS: atom_id res chain seq x y z
N PHE A 1 -41.04 18.44 0.88
CA PHE A 1 -40.71 19.05 -0.43
C PHE A 1 -40.95 18.02 -1.52
N ARG A 2 -42.09 18.09 -2.23
CA ARG A 2 -42.32 17.31 -3.46
C ARG A 2 -41.37 17.87 -4.53
N ARG A 3 -40.34 17.11 -4.93
CA ARG A 3 -39.60 17.37 -6.14
C ARG A 3 -40.58 17.35 -7.31
N VAL A 4 -40.85 18.46 -7.93
CA VAL A 4 -41.52 18.53 -9.23
C VAL A 4 -40.49 17.98 -10.22
N LEU A 5 -40.68 16.73 -10.64
CA LEU A 5 -39.94 16.14 -11.74
C LEU A 5 -40.41 16.87 -13.00
N PHE A 6 -39.54 17.66 -13.60
CA PHE A 6 -39.76 18.19 -14.94
C PHE A 6 -39.97 17.00 -15.87
N ARG A 7 -41.20 16.85 -16.38
CA ARG A 7 -41.46 15.93 -17.48
C ARG A 7 -40.64 16.38 -18.66
N SER A 8 -39.82 15.48 -19.18
CA SER A 8 -38.93 15.71 -20.32
C SER A 8 -39.65 16.40 -21.47
N THR A 9 -39.05 17.48 -22.00
CA THR A 9 -39.51 18.23 -23.17
C THR A 9 -39.04 17.60 -24.48
N HIS A 10 -38.40 16.41 -24.44
CA HIS A 10 -37.92 15.68 -25.61
C HIS A 10 -38.50 14.27 -25.63
N GLU A 11 -38.52 13.64 -26.82
CA GLU A 11 -38.90 12.22 -26.97
C GLU A 11 -38.06 11.31 -26.11
N ALA A 12 -38.67 10.25 -25.58
CA ALA A 12 -37.98 9.30 -24.72
C ALA A 12 -36.91 8.56 -25.53
N ILE A 13 -35.64 8.60 -25.03
CA ILE A 13 -34.50 7.96 -25.67
C ILE A 13 -34.61 6.44 -25.60
N VAL A 14 -35.35 5.91 -24.60
CA VAL A 14 -35.60 4.47 -24.39
C VAL A 14 -37.10 4.28 -24.28
N ASP A 15 -37.63 3.26 -24.94
CA ASP A 15 -39.06 2.94 -24.86
C ASP A 15 -39.44 2.52 -23.43
N ARG A 16 -40.72 2.68 -23.12
CA ARG A 16 -41.23 2.43 -21.77
C ARG A 16 -41.04 0.95 -21.33
N GLN A 17 -41.16 0.02 -22.27
CA GLN A 17 -41.00 -1.41 -21.98
C GLN A 17 -39.54 -1.75 -21.65
N ALA A 18 -38.57 -1.18 -22.36
CA ALA A 18 -37.16 -1.35 -22.07
C ALA A 18 -36.77 -0.75 -20.70
N TRP A 19 -37.38 0.41 -20.35
CA TRP A 19 -37.19 1.02 -19.04
C TRP A 19 -37.76 0.19 -17.90
N GLU A 20 -39.01 -0.36 -18.05
CA GLU A 20 -39.66 -1.22 -17.09
C GLU A 20 -38.89 -2.53 -16.89
N ASN A 21 -38.42 -3.17 -17.98
CA ASN A 21 -37.58 -4.36 -17.93
C ASN A 21 -36.24 -4.11 -17.20
N ALA A 22 -35.63 -2.96 -17.43
CA ALA A 22 -34.42 -2.57 -16.71
C ALA A 22 -34.69 -2.34 -15.20
N HIS A 23 -35.83 -1.75 -14.87
CA HIS A 23 -36.25 -1.51 -13.47
C HIS A 23 -36.51 -2.82 -12.74
N GLU A 24 -37.26 -3.74 -13.36
CA GLU A 24 -37.45 -5.09 -12.81
C GLU A 24 -36.13 -5.85 -12.62
N ALA A 25 -35.16 -5.68 -13.52
CA ALA A 25 -33.84 -6.28 -13.39
C ALA A 25 -33.04 -5.69 -12.19
N PHE A 26 -33.30 -4.41 -11.85
CA PHE A 26 -32.72 -3.76 -10.68
C PHE A 26 -33.38 -4.18 -9.37
N GLU A 27 -34.70 -4.44 -9.39
CA GLU A 27 -35.48 -4.86 -8.22
C GLU A 27 -35.32 -6.36 -7.89
N LYS A 28 -34.87 -7.17 -8.86
CA LYS A 28 -34.54 -8.57 -8.56
C LYS A 28 -33.51 -8.62 -7.43
N PRO A 29 -33.79 -9.37 -6.34
CA PRO A 29 -32.86 -9.45 -5.23
C PRO A 29 -31.51 -9.92 -5.76
N LYS A 30 -30.51 -9.04 -5.65
CA LYS A 30 -29.13 -9.40 -5.95
C LYS A 30 -28.83 -10.63 -5.10
N ARG A 31 -28.47 -11.75 -5.73
CA ARG A 31 -28.06 -12.95 -5.01
C ARG A 31 -27.18 -12.51 -3.84
N ALA A 32 -27.59 -12.84 -2.62
CA ALA A 32 -26.82 -12.54 -1.44
C ALA A 32 -25.38 -13.01 -1.73
N LYS A 33 -24.45 -12.06 -1.82
CA LYS A 33 -23.05 -12.42 -1.94
C LYS A 33 -22.75 -13.17 -0.67
N ALA A 34 -22.39 -14.45 -0.79
CA ALA A 34 -21.84 -15.17 0.34
C ALA A 34 -20.78 -14.27 0.96
N GLU A 35 -20.98 -13.89 2.22
CA GLU A 35 -19.99 -13.12 2.95
C GLU A 35 -18.73 -13.99 3.02
N SER A 36 -17.78 -13.71 2.14
CA SER A 36 -16.48 -14.34 2.26
C SER A 36 -15.85 -13.75 3.52
N ALA A 37 -15.36 -14.60 4.40
CA ALA A 37 -14.71 -14.19 5.65
C ALA A 37 -13.55 -13.19 5.43
N ASP A 38 -13.09 -13.04 4.19
CA ASP A 38 -11.99 -12.19 3.79
C ASP A 38 -12.41 -10.90 3.05
N SER A 39 -13.71 -10.56 3.03
CA SER A 39 -14.21 -9.32 2.41
C SER A 39 -13.60 -8.06 3.06
N ASN A 40 -13.15 -8.19 4.30
CA ASN A 40 -12.53 -7.10 5.07
C ASN A 40 -11.17 -6.65 4.55
N PHE A 41 -10.49 -7.45 3.71
CA PHE A 41 -9.18 -7.12 3.11
C PHE A 41 -9.27 -6.61 1.66
N LYS A 42 -10.43 -6.12 1.23
CA LYS A 42 -10.61 -5.48 -0.07
C LYS A 42 -9.74 -4.22 -0.15
N ASN A 43 -9.04 -4.04 -1.28
CA ASN A 43 -8.08 -2.94 -1.50
C ASN A 43 -6.92 -2.90 -0.48
N PHE A 44 -6.53 -4.05 0.05
CA PHE A 44 -5.46 -4.18 1.02
C PHE A 44 -4.25 -4.94 0.44
N VAL A 45 -4.51 -5.81 -0.54
CA VAL A 45 -3.50 -6.64 -1.20
C VAL A 45 -3.31 -6.16 -2.63
N PHE A 46 -2.05 -5.95 -3.03
CA PHE A 46 -1.67 -5.41 -4.33
C PHE A 46 -0.71 -6.34 -5.07
N CYS A 47 -0.75 -6.32 -6.39
CA CYS A 47 0.17 -7.06 -7.25
C CYS A 47 1.48 -6.28 -7.42
N ALA A 48 2.63 -6.89 -7.12
CA ALA A 48 3.93 -6.24 -7.26
C ALA A 48 4.25 -5.84 -8.71
N ARG A 49 3.80 -6.62 -9.69
CA ARG A 49 4.13 -6.38 -11.10
C ARG A 49 3.41 -5.17 -11.71
N CYS A 50 2.12 -5.01 -11.43
CA CYS A 50 1.31 -3.97 -12.08
C CYS A 50 0.70 -2.94 -11.12
N GLY A 51 0.95 -3.08 -9.81
CA GLY A 51 0.40 -2.18 -8.78
C GLY A 51 -1.12 -2.29 -8.58
N ALA A 52 -1.84 -3.08 -9.39
CA ALA A 52 -3.29 -3.19 -9.29
C ALA A 52 -3.72 -3.91 -8.00
N PRO A 53 -4.84 -3.51 -7.39
CA PRO A 53 -5.40 -4.22 -6.24
C PRO A 53 -5.78 -5.65 -6.65
N MET A 54 -5.57 -6.60 -5.75
CA MET A 54 -5.97 -7.99 -5.96
C MET A 54 -7.42 -8.19 -5.55
N SER A 55 -8.18 -8.86 -6.43
CA SER A 55 -9.59 -9.18 -6.19
C SER A 55 -9.69 -10.50 -5.43
N ASN A 56 -10.62 -10.59 -4.49
CA ASN A 56 -10.94 -11.87 -3.85
C ASN A 56 -11.73 -12.76 -4.82
N LEU A 57 -11.27 -14.00 -5.00
CA LEU A 57 -11.90 -15.03 -5.80
C LEU A 57 -12.29 -16.21 -4.92
N HIS A 58 -13.58 -16.50 -4.91
CA HIS A 58 -14.17 -17.65 -4.24
C HIS A 58 -14.24 -18.80 -5.22
N HIS A 59 -13.51 -19.85 -5.00
CA HIS A 59 -13.48 -21.03 -5.87
C HIS A 59 -14.00 -22.26 -5.12
N ALA A 60 -15.05 -22.84 -5.66
CA ALA A 60 -15.61 -24.10 -5.16
C ALA A 60 -15.04 -25.26 -5.98
N GLN A 61 -14.34 -26.17 -5.34
CA GLN A 61 -13.81 -27.38 -5.96
C GLN A 61 -14.56 -28.61 -5.42
N ARG A 62 -15.16 -29.39 -6.33
CA ARG A 62 -15.76 -30.66 -5.98
C ARG A 62 -14.68 -31.76 -5.97
N LEU A 63 -14.49 -32.36 -4.82
CA LEU A 63 -13.56 -33.49 -4.66
C LEU A 63 -14.17 -34.77 -5.24
N LYS A 64 -13.30 -35.76 -5.52
CA LYS A 64 -13.74 -37.10 -5.99
C LYS A 64 -14.70 -37.80 -5.02
N THR A 65 -14.64 -37.45 -3.73
CA THR A 65 -15.53 -37.92 -2.67
C THR A 65 -16.92 -37.30 -2.71
N GLY A 66 -17.20 -36.35 -3.63
CA GLY A 66 -18.43 -35.60 -3.70
C GLY A 66 -18.47 -34.35 -2.80
N THR A 67 -17.54 -34.21 -1.89
CA THR A 67 -17.43 -33.05 -0.99
C THR A 67 -17.02 -31.78 -1.75
N ILE A 68 -17.67 -30.65 -1.46
CA ILE A 68 -17.30 -29.34 -2.03
C ILE A 68 -16.36 -28.64 -1.06
N CYS A 69 -15.15 -28.33 -1.52
CA CYS A 69 -14.19 -27.51 -0.79
C CYS A 69 -14.16 -26.09 -1.38
N TYR A 70 -14.16 -25.10 -0.50
CA TYR A 70 -14.07 -23.69 -0.89
C TYR A 70 -12.64 -23.18 -0.67
N HIS A 71 -12.13 -22.52 -1.69
CA HIS A 71 -10.80 -21.93 -1.66
C HIS A 71 -10.91 -20.44 -2.00
N ASP A 72 -10.40 -19.60 -1.12
CA ASP A 72 -10.37 -18.17 -1.29
C ASP A 72 -8.96 -17.71 -1.68
N PHE A 73 -8.89 -16.95 -2.75
CA PHE A 73 -7.64 -16.41 -3.28
C PHE A 73 -7.77 -14.92 -3.56
N PHE A 74 -6.72 -14.20 -3.32
CA PHE A 74 -6.50 -12.89 -3.91
C PHE A 74 -5.85 -13.09 -5.28
N ILE A 75 -6.44 -12.55 -6.34
CA ILE A 75 -5.92 -12.62 -7.71
C ILE A 75 -5.78 -11.23 -8.29
N CYS A 76 -4.72 -11.00 -9.06
CA CYS A 76 -4.48 -9.72 -9.73
C CYS A 76 -5.69 -9.29 -10.56
N SER A 77 -6.24 -8.09 -10.27
CA SER A 77 -7.44 -7.60 -10.95
C SER A 77 -7.18 -7.24 -12.41
N ALA A 78 -5.97 -6.76 -12.75
CA ALA A 78 -5.57 -6.46 -14.13
C ALA A 78 -5.51 -7.75 -14.97
N TYR A 79 -4.92 -8.82 -14.42
CA TYR A 79 -4.94 -10.14 -15.07
C TYR A 79 -6.36 -10.64 -15.31
N ARG A 80 -7.23 -10.57 -14.29
CA ARG A 80 -8.60 -11.06 -14.37
C ARG A 80 -9.45 -10.28 -15.38
N LYS A 81 -9.32 -8.93 -15.38
CA LYS A 81 -10.07 -8.07 -16.31
C LYS A 81 -9.63 -8.25 -17.75
N SER A 82 -8.38 -8.62 -17.98
CA SER A 82 -7.83 -8.86 -19.34
C SER A 82 -8.00 -10.30 -19.82
N GLU A 83 -8.86 -11.11 -19.19
CA GLU A 83 -9.10 -12.51 -19.57
C GLU A 83 -9.63 -12.67 -21.00
N HIS A 84 -10.38 -11.68 -21.48
CA HIS A 84 -11.00 -11.66 -22.81
C HIS A 84 -10.17 -10.91 -23.87
N LEU A 85 -8.99 -10.37 -23.48
CA LEU A 85 -8.10 -9.67 -24.39
C LEU A 85 -7.04 -10.63 -24.96
N GLU A 86 -6.62 -10.38 -26.20
CA GLU A 86 -5.55 -11.15 -26.85
C GLU A 86 -4.24 -11.04 -26.06
N GLU A 87 -3.93 -9.82 -25.55
CA GLU A 87 -2.79 -9.56 -24.68
C GLU A 87 -3.24 -9.35 -23.23
N ARG A 88 -2.69 -10.15 -22.34
CA ARG A 88 -2.93 -10.03 -20.90
C ARG A 88 -2.19 -8.82 -20.33
N GLN A 89 -2.91 -7.98 -19.58
CA GLN A 89 -2.31 -6.81 -18.92
C GLN A 89 -1.36 -7.16 -17.77
N CYS A 90 -1.44 -8.38 -17.24
CA CYS A 90 -0.58 -8.87 -16.19
C CYS A 90 -0.49 -10.40 -16.24
N VAL A 91 0.38 -10.98 -15.42
CA VAL A 91 0.47 -12.44 -15.23
C VAL A 91 -0.51 -12.92 -14.18
N GLN A 92 -0.75 -14.24 -14.16
CA GLN A 92 -1.57 -14.88 -13.14
C GLN A 92 -0.85 -14.86 -11.78
N ASN A 93 -1.04 -13.77 -11.03
CA ASN A 93 -0.57 -13.67 -9.66
C ASN A 93 -1.75 -13.92 -8.72
N ALA A 94 -1.73 -15.06 -8.02
CA ALA A 94 -2.78 -15.47 -7.09
C ALA A 94 -2.17 -15.88 -5.74
N PHE A 95 -2.76 -15.39 -4.64
CA PHE A 95 -2.31 -15.61 -3.27
C PHE A 95 -3.46 -16.15 -2.40
N SER A 96 -3.20 -17.17 -1.56
CA SER A 96 -4.22 -17.75 -0.71
C SER A 96 -4.67 -16.78 0.38
N ALA A 97 -5.98 -16.51 0.46
CA ALA A 97 -6.54 -15.62 1.47
C ALA A 97 -6.34 -16.17 2.90
N LYS A 98 -6.35 -17.51 3.06
CA LYS A 98 -6.10 -18.16 4.35
C LYS A 98 -4.70 -17.92 4.91
N ALA A 99 -3.72 -17.63 4.04
CA ALA A 99 -2.34 -17.38 4.45
C ALA A 99 -2.10 -15.92 4.89
N LEU A 100 -3.02 -15.00 4.56
CA LEU A 100 -2.83 -13.59 4.83
C LEU A 100 -2.81 -13.28 6.34
N ARG A 101 -3.82 -13.71 7.09
CA ARG A 101 -3.93 -13.41 8.53
C ARG A 101 -2.76 -13.92 9.37
N PRO A 102 -2.35 -15.20 9.24
CA PRO A 102 -1.16 -15.70 9.93
C PRO A 102 0.10 -14.92 9.58
N LEU A 103 0.28 -14.57 8.30
CA LEU A 103 1.42 -13.77 7.85
C LEU A 103 1.43 -12.39 8.51
N LEU A 104 0.31 -11.67 8.48
CA LEU A 104 0.21 -10.35 9.10
C LEU A 104 0.44 -10.41 10.61
N LYS A 105 -0.16 -11.40 11.28
CA LYS A 105 0.03 -11.64 12.71
C LYS A 105 1.51 -11.84 13.03
N GLU A 106 2.19 -12.73 12.31
CA GLU A 106 3.61 -13.02 12.50
C GLU A 106 4.48 -11.78 12.27
N THR A 107 4.22 -11.04 11.19
CA THR A 107 4.94 -9.80 10.88
C THR A 107 4.77 -8.77 11.99
N ILE A 108 3.53 -8.49 12.42
CA ILE A 108 3.25 -7.51 13.47
C ILE A 108 3.91 -7.95 14.78
N GLN A 109 3.79 -9.20 15.18
CA GLN A 109 4.40 -9.71 16.40
C GLN A 109 5.92 -9.62 16.37
N THR A 110 6.54 -9.92 15.23
CA THR A 110 8.00 -9.86 15.07
C THR A 110 8.50 -8.42 15.16
N VAL A 111 7.86 -7.48 14.43
CA VAL A 111 8.24 -6.06 14.46
C VAL A 111 7.96 -5.46 15.85
N SER A 112 6.80 -5.74 16.45
CA SER A 112 6.47 -5.23 17.79
C SER A 112 7.43 -5.73 18.85
N ARG A 113 7.79 -7.01 18.81
CA ARG A 113 8.79 -7.58 19.73
C ARG A 113 10.14 -6.91 19.55
N TYR A 114 10.59 -6.75 18.32
CA TYR A 114 11.85 -6.06 18.04
C TYR A 114 11.82 -4.61 18.52
N ALA A 115 10.75 -3.86 18.24
CA ALA A 115 10.56 -2.48 18.67
C ALA A 115 10.59 -2.33 20.20
N LEU A 116 10.02 -3.28 20.94
CA LEU A 116 10.02 -3.26 22.42
C LEU A 116 11.34 -3.74 23.04
N THR A 117 11.99 -4.72 22.41
CA THR A 117 13.25 -5.31 22.96
C THR A 117 14.45 -4.43 22.65
N ASN A 118 14.49 -3.81 21.47
CA ASN A 118 15.61 -3.02 20.97
C ASN A 118 15.14 -1.60 20.60
N GLN A 119 14.46 -0.93 21.52
CA GLN A 119 13.78 0.34 21.28
C GLN A 119 14.71 1.42 20.71
N GLU A 120 15.89 1.59 21.30
CA GLU A 120 16.86 2.60 20.85
C GLU A 120 17.35 2.33 19.42
N GLU A 121 17.70 1.08 19.12
CA GLU A 121 18.14 0.68 17.79
C GLU A 121 17.02 0.81 16.75
N PHE A 122 15.81 0.39 17.13
CA PHE A 122 14.62 0.51 16.30
C PHE A 122 14.32 1.98 15.95
N LEU A 123 14.29 2.86 16.94
CA LEU A 123 14.07 4.30 16.74
C LEU A 123 15.18 4.93 15.92
N ALA A 124 16.45 4.62 16.22
CA ALA A 124 17.60 5.14 15.46
C ALA A 124 17.55 4.69 13.98
N ARG A 125 17.07 3.48 13.71
CA ARG A 125 16.91 2.97 12.35
C ARG A 125 15.77 3.66 11.62
N LEU A 126 14.60 3.81 12.25
CA LEU A 126 13.47 4.54 11.67
C LEU A 126 13.82 6.00 11.42
N GLN A 127 14.49 6.65 12.37
CA GLN A 127 14.98 8.02 12.18
C GLN A 127 15.93 8.10 10.99
N ARG A 128 16.82 7.14 10.84
CA ARG A 128 17.77 7.10 9.72
C ARG A 128 17.08 6.85 8.37
N GLU A 129 16.10 5.96 8.32
CA GLU A 129 15.36 5.61 7.09
C GLU A 129 14.32 6.66 6.70
N MET A 130 13.63 7.26 7.67
CA MET A 130 12.55 8.23 7.44
C MET A 130 13.00 9.69 7.53
N LEU A 131 14.09 9.97 8.28
CA LEU A 131 14.53 11.29 8.65
C LEU A 131 16.02 11.50 8.29
N ALA A 132 16.57 10.69 7.37
CA ALA A 132 17.98 10.81 6.95
C ALA A 132 18.29 12.26 6.55
N GLU A 133 19.22 12.91 7.29
CA GLU A 133 19.72 14.28 7.13
C GLU A 133 19.01 15.42 7.93
N GLN A 134 18.12 15.12 8.90
CA GLN A 134 17.13 16.12 9.30
C GLN A 134 17.39 17.02 10.54
N PRO A 135 18.22 16.73 11.54
CA PRO A 135 18.39 17.68 12.66
C PRO A 135 19.03 18.99 12.21
N GLU A 136 20.05 18.92 11.36
CA GLU A 136 20.75 20.09 10.85
C GLU A 136 19.91 20.80 9.78
N GLN A 137 19.21 20.03 8.93
CA GLN A 137 18.30 20.55 7.91
C GLN A 137 17.10 21.26 8.55
N THR A 138 16.47 20.68 9.58
CA THR A 138 15.40 21.32 10.36
C THR A 138 15.86 22.64 10.97
N LYS A 139 17.06 22.67 11.53
CA LYS A 139 17.65 23.89 12.12
C LYS A 139 17.94 24.95 11.05
N GLN A 140 18.45 24.54 9.90
CA GLN A 140 18.68 25.43 8.76
C GLN A 140 17.40 25.99 8.19
N LEU A 141 16.36 25.16 8.00
CA LEU A 141 15.04 25.59 7.55
C LEU A 141 14.41 26.61 8.51
N LYS A 142 14.38 26.32 9.82
CA LYS A 142 13.87 27.26 10.83
C LYS A 142 14.62 28.59 10.81
N LYS A 143 15.95 28.55 10.67
CA LYS A 143 16.78 29.73 10.56
C LYS A 143 16.53 30.51 9.26
N GLY A 144 16.36 29.79 8.14
CA GLY A 144 16.04 30.37 6.84
C GLY A 144 14.68 31.06 6.84
N ILE A 145 13.65 30.42 7.36
CA ILE A 145 12.30 30.98 7.54
C ILE A 145 12.36 32.26 8.39
N ALA A 146 13.06 32.22 9.54
CA ALA A 146 13.17 33.38 10.42
C ALA A 146 13.88 34.57 9.74
N ALA A 147 14.95 34.30 8.99
CA ALA A 147 15.69 35.35 8.25
C ALA A 147 14.83 35.98 7.13
N LYS A 148 14.09 35.13 6.36
CA LYS A 148 13.19 35.61 5.31
C LYS A 148 12.03 36.44 5.86
N ASN A 149 11.40 35.97 6.93
CA ASN A 149 10.31 36.71 7.60
C ASN A 149 10.79 38.05 8.13
N LYS A 150 12.03 38.10 8.66
CA LYS A 150 12.64 39.39 9.09
C LYS A 150 12.83 40.33 7.89
N ARG A 151 13.28 39.81 6.75
CA ARG A 151 13.46 40.61 5.53
C ARG A 151 12.11 41.10 4.97
N VAL A 152 11.06 40.25 4.95
CA VAL A 152 9.69 40.68 4.58
C VAL A 152 9.24 41.85 5.46
N ALA A 153 9.39 41.75 6.78
CA ALA A 153 9.04 42.84 7.69
C ALA A 153 9.90 44.11 7.49
N GLU A 154 11.13 44.00 7.02
CA GLU A 154 11.96 45.15 6.62
C GLU A 154 11.41 45.78 5.34
N LEU A 155 11.05 44.98 4.34
CA LEU A 155 10.46 45.45 3.09
C LEU A 155 9.16 46.19 3.32
N ASP A 156 8.27 45.69 4.20
CA ASP A 156 7.06 46.37 4.60
C ASP A 156 7.32 47.76 5.15
N ARG A 157 8.34 47.88 5.99
CA ARG A 157 8.76 49.20 6.56
C ARG A 157 9.33 50.13 5.49
N LEU A 158 10.08 49.59 4.53
CA LEU A 158 10.64 50.34 3.42
C LEU A 158 9.57 50.83 2.46
N LEU A 159 8.62 49.96 2.09
CA LEU A 159 7.45 50.31 1.28
C LEU A 159 6.64 51.44 1.93
N LYS A 160 6.38 51.30 3.25
CA LYS A 160 5.67 52.36 4.00
C LYS A 160 6.41 53.70 3.95
N LYS A 161 7.73 53.69 4.18
CA LYS A 161 8.54 54.93 4.10
C LYS A 161 8.62 55.45 2.67
N LEU A 162 8.68 54.60 1.68
CA LEU A 162 8.67 54.98 0.27
C LEU A 162 7.38 55.69 -0.09
N TYR A 163 6.22 55.16 0.38
CA TYR A 163 4.91 55.75 0.21
C TYR A 163 4.81 57.12 0.91
N GLU A 164 5.30 57.24 2.17
CA GLU A 164 5.32 58.47 2.92
C GLU A 164 6.14 59.58 2.20
N ASN A 165 7.33 59.24 1.64
CA ASN A 165 8.16 60.14 0.91
C ASN A 165 7.56 60.56 -0.44
N TYR A 166 6.87 59.65 -1.12
CA TYR A 166 6.12 59.97 -2.35
C TYR A 166 4.96 60.94 -2.05
N ALA A 167 4.18 60.67 -1.00
CA ALA A 167 3.06 61.54 -0.56
C ALA A 167 3.53 62.94 -0.15
N LEU A 168 4.80 63.09 0.27
CA LEU A 168 5.42 64.37 0.62
C LEU A 168 6.16 65.03 -0.57
N GLU A 169 5.94 64.55 -1.80
CA GLU A 169 6.55 65.04 -3.06
C GLU A 169 8.10 65.02 -3.05
N LYS A 170 8.74 64.21 -2.19
CA LYS A 170 10.18 64.10 -2.08
C LYS A 170 10.82 63.17 -3.13
N ILE A 171 10.01 62.33 -3.76
CA ILE A 171 10.46 61.31 -4.74
C ILE A 171 9.56 61.46 -5.97
N PRO A 172 10.10 61.51 -7.20
CA PRO A 172 9.33 61.49 -8.43
C PRO A 172 8.63 60.16 -8.65
N GLU A 173 7.46 60.18 -9.31
CA GLU A 173 6.59 59.03 -9.55
C GLU A 173 7.33 57.86 -10.20
N GLU A 174 8.10 58.11 -11.28
CA GLU A 174 8.86 57.05 -11.96
C GLU A 174 9.80 56.26 -11.01
N ARG A 175 10.41 56.98 -10.03
CA ARG A 175 11.29 56.33 -9.07
C ARG A 175 10.55 55.62 -7.96
N PHE A 176 9.37 56.09 -7.60
CA PHE A 176 8.48 55.44 -6.67
C PHE A 176 7.98 54.13 -7.26
N ASP A 177 7.50 54.13 -8.50
CA ASP A 177 6.97 52.93 -9.17
C ASP A 177 8.09 51.88 -9.35
N ALA A 178 9.28 52.26 -9.78
CA ALA A 178 10.41 51.33 -9.94
C ALA A 178 10.81 50.66 -8.62
N LEU A 179 10.95 51.42 -7.52
CA LEU A 179 11.32 50.88 -6.22
C LEU A 179 10.18 50.07 -5.56
N SER A 180 8.94 50.50 -5.75
CA SER A 180 7.78 49.77 -5.26
C SER A 180 7.67 48.37 -5.92
N ALA A 181 7.78 48.33 -7.25
CA ALA A 181 7.79 47.08 -8.00
C ALA A 181 8.91 46.13 -7.61
N GLU A 182 10.12 46.68 -7.36
CA GLU A 182 11.28 45.90 -6.91
C GLU A 182 11.03 45.28 -5.51
N TYR A 183 10.55 46.08 -4.55
CA TYR A 183 10.30 45.62 -3.18
C TYR A 183 9.13 44.63 -3.13
N GLU A 184 8.06 44.86 -3.87
CA GLU A 184 6.93 43.95 -3.97
C GLU A 184 7.31 42.60 -4.63
N SER A 185 8.17 42.65 -5.66
CA SER A 185 8.71 41.47 -6.30
C SER A 185 9.56 40.65 -5.33
N GLU A 186 10.50 41.30 -4.61
CA GLU A 186 11.32 40.65 -3.58
C GLU A 186 10.46 40.04 -2.47
N GLN A 187 9.46 40.77 -2.00
CA GLN A 187 8.53 40.30 -0.97
C GLN A 187 7.80 39.04 -1.42
N THR A 188 7.21 39.05 -2.61
CA THR A 188 6.48 37.89 -3.16
C THR A 188 7.37 36.66 -3.31
N GLN A 189 8.63 36.83 -3.72
CA GLN A 189 9.61 35.74 -3.84
C GLN A 189 9.96 35.16 -2.46
N LEU A 190 10.17 36.02 -1.46
CA LEU A 190 10.49 35.61 -0.10
C LEU A 190 9.31 34.88 0.56
N GLU A 191 8.10 35.37 0.41
CA GLU A 191 6.88 34.75 0.94
C GLU A 191 6.66 33.34 0.34
N LYS A 192 6.88 33.21 -0.96
CA LYS A 192 6.83 31.90 -1.63
C LYS A 192 7.89 30.94 -1.09
N ALA A 193 9.13 31.41 -0.92
CA ALA A 193 10.20 30.61 -0.35
C ALA A 193 9.94 30.21 1.10
N VAL A 194 9.33 31.08 1.92
CA VAL A 194 8.90 30.75 3.29
C VAL A 194 7.85 29.65 3.28
N LEU A 195 6.87 29.74 2.38
CA LEU A 195 5.81 28.73 2.27
C LEU A 195 6.37 27.34 1.87
N ASP A 196 7.32 27.31 0.94
CA ASP A 196 7.97 26.08 0.50
C ASP A 196 8.84 25.46 1.60
N GLU A 197 9.59 26.27 2.34
CA GLU A 197 10.40 25.81 3.49
C GLU A 197 9.53 25.37 4.66
N GLN A 198 8.36 26.01 4.89
CA GLN A 198 7.40 25.60 5.90
C GLN A 198 6.80 24.24 5.60
N ARG A 199 6.44 23.97 4.33
CA ARG A 199 5.96 22.64 3.90
C ARG A 199 7.00 21.56 4.17
N GLN A 200 8.27 21.80 3.86
CA GLN A 200 9.34 20.84 4.16
C GLN A 200 9.46 20.58 5.66
N LEU A 201 9.33 21.63 6.49
CA LEU A 201 9.36 21.48 7.94
C LEU A 201 8.18 20.65 8.47
N ASP A 202 6.98 20.88 7.93
CA ASP A 202 5.77 20.14 8.30
C ASP A 202 5.87 18.66 7.89
N GLU A 203 6.46 18.35 6.72
CA GLU A 203 6.74 16.98 6.29
C GLU A 203 7.68 16.26 7.25
N ILE A 204 8.73 16.93 7.73
CA ILE A 204 9.67 16.39 8.70
C ILE A 204 8.95 16.09 10.04
N GLN A 205 8.20 17.03 10.57
CA GLN A 205 7.46 16.87 11.83
C GLN A 205 6.43 15.74 11.74
N SER A 206 5.74 15.63 10.58
CA SER A 206 4.80 14.53 10.38
C SER A 206 5.46 13.15 10.43
N GLY A 207 6.76 13.05 10.12
CA GLY A 207 7.54 11.82 10.24
C GLY A 207 7.76 11.41 11.70
N GLU A 208 8.10 12.35 12.58
CA GLU A 208 8.26 12.11 14.01
C GLU A 208 6.93 11.66 14.65
N ASP A 209 5.83 12.37 14.35
CA ASP A 209 4.49 12.01 14.82
C ASP A 209 4.07 10.60 14.38
N LYS A 210 4.47 10.16 13.18
CA LYS A 210 4.17 8.80 12.69
C LYS A 210 4.90 7.73 13.50
N ILE A 211 6.15 7.96 13.85
CA ILE A 211 6.92 7.03 14.68
C ILE A 211 6.29 6.91 16.08
N GLU A 212 5.91 8.05 16.69
CA GLU A 212 5.25 8.05 18.00
C GLU A 212 3.92 7.29 17.97
N ARG A 213 3.11 7.50 16.93
CA ARG A 213 1.84 6.77 16.74
C ARG A 213 2.04 5.28 16.58
N PHE A 214 3.07 4.86 15.84
CA PHE A 214 3.41 3.45 15.71
C PHE A 214 3.82 2.83 17.06
N MET A 215 4.69 3.50 17.81
CA MET A 215 5.11 3.03 19.13
C MET A 215 3.93 2.95 20.11
N ALA A 216 3.03 3.92 20.08
CA ALA A 216 1.81 3.89 20.90
C ALA A 216 0.89 2.69 20.54
N LEU A 217 0.81 2.32 19.25
CA LEU A 217 0.10 1.11 18.84
C LEU A 217 0.78 -0.16 19.35
N VAL A 218 2.10 -0.26 19.21
CA VAL A 218 2.88 -1.40 19.68
C VAL A 218 2.68 -1.61 21.18
N GLU A 219 2.76 -0.54 21.98
CA GLU A 219 2.56 -0.60 23.42
C GLU A 219 1.11 -0.97 23.79
N ARG A 220 0.12 -0.40 23.09
CA ARG A 220 -1.30 -0.69 23.33
C ARG A 220 -1.66 -2.15 23.09
N TYR A 221 -1.04 -2.80 22.09
CA TYR A 221 -1.31 -4.18 21.73
C TYR A 221 -0.20 -5.16 22.13
N ARG A 222 0.65 -4.77 23.07
CA ARG A 222 1.82 -5.53 23.55
C ARG A 222 1.49 -6.97 23.96
N ASP A 223 0.43 -7.14 24.74
CA ASP A 223 0.02 -8.43 25.29
C ASP A 223 -1.05 -9.13 24.43
N CYS A 224 -1.35 -8.60 23.24
CA CYS A 224 -2.38 -9.13 22.37
C CYS A 224 -1.87 -10.39 21.65
N THR A 225 -2.52 -11.54 21.90
CA THR A 225 -2.20 -12.80 21.24
C THR A 225 -2.98 -13.02 19.95
N GLU A 226 -4.14 -12.39 19.85
CA GLU A 226 -5.00 -12.47 18.66
C GLU A 226 -5.40 -11.06 18.18
N TYR A 227 -5.24 -10.82 16.88
CA TYR A 227 -5.56 -9.55 16.25
C TYR A 227 -6.86 -9.69 15.45
N SER A 228 -7.84 -8.85 15.75
CA SER A 228 -9.01 -8.68 14.88
C SER A 228 -8.61 -8.03 13.56
N ASP A 229 -9.46 -8.14 12.54
CA ASP A 229 -9.22 -7.50 11.24
C ASP A 229 -9.06 -5.98 11.35
N GLU A 230 -9.74 -5.36 12.30
CA GLU A 230 -9.63 -3.94 12.59
C GLU A 230 -8.26 -3.57 13.16
N VAL A 231 -7.73 -4.40 14.07
CA VAL A 231 -6.39 -4.23 14.63
C VAL A 231 -5.32 -4.44 13.56
N LEU A 232 -5.46 -5.49 12.71
CA LEU A 232 -4.56 -5.71 11.58
C LEU A 232 -4.49 -4.50 10.65
N ARG A 233 -5.62 -3.84 10.39
CA ARG A 233 -5.68 -2.62 9.58
C ARG A 233 -5.08 -1.38 10.26
N GLN A 234 -5.04 -1.34 11.58
CA GLN A 234 -4.35 -0.28 12.30
C GLN A 234 -2.83 -0.38 12.16
N PHE A 235 -2.30 -1.61 12.08
CA PHE A 235 -0.86 -1.85 11.93
C PHE A 235 -0.39 -1.83 10.48
N VAL A 236 -1.20 -2.33 9.55
CA VAL A 236 -0.79 -2.58 8.16
C VAL A 236 -1.54 -1.68 7.20
N GLU A 237 -0.79 -0.97 6.37
CA GLU A 237 -1.30 -0.12 5.29
C GLU A 237 -1.69 -0.96 4.07
N LYS A 238 -0.75 -1.76 3.58
CA LYS A 238 -0.92 -2.58 2.38
C LYS A 238 0.03 -3.78 2.37
N VAL A 239 -0.33 -4.76 1.57
CA VAL A 239 0.48 -5.95 1.29
C VAL A 239 0.75 -6.03 -0.20
N ILE A 240 2.01 -6.16 -0.60
CA ILE A 240 2.43 -6.33 -1.99
C ILE A 240 2.85 -7.78 -2.19
N VAL A 241 2.22 -8.44 -3.17
CA VAL A 241 2.44 -9.86 -3.46
C VAL A 241 3.20 -10.00 -4.78
N HIS A 242 4.42 -10.53 -4.71
CA HIS A 242 5.25 -10.83 -5.86
C HIS A 242 4.80 -12.13 -6.55
N GLU A 243 5.34 -12.37 -7.73
CA GLU A 243 5.10 -13.59 -8.47
C GLU A 243 5.76 -14.79 -7.76
N THR A 244 5.21 -15.97 -8.00
CA THR A 244 5.81 -17.19 -7.50
C THR A 244 7.03 -17.54 -8.38
N VAL A 245 8.19 -17.59 -7.79
CA VAL A 245 9.42 -18.03 -8.41
C VAL A 245 9.62 -19.51 -8.09
N LYS A 246 10.13 -20.27 -9.04
CA LYS A 246 10.59 -21.64 -8.82
C LYS A 246 12.11 -21.62 -8.78
N ASP A 247 12.68 -22.16 -7.74
CA ASP A 247 14.12 -22.38 -7.64
C ASP A 247 14.58 -23.57 -8.50
N GLU A 248 15.88 -23.78 -8.56
CA GLU A 248 16.50 -24.90 -9.31
C GLU A 248 16.01 -26.26 -8.82
N ASP A 249 15.70 -26.37 -7.54
CA ASP A 249 15.13 -27.57 -6.93
C ASP A 249 13.62 -27.71 -7.21
N GLY A 250 13.01 -26.73 -7.89
CA GLY A 250 11.58 -26.66 -8.24
C GLY A 250 10.68 -26.40 -7.04
N GLU A 251 11.24 -25.94 -5.91
CA GLU A 251 10.48 -25.38 -4.82
C GLU A 251 9.89 -24.03 -5.26
N ARG A 252 8.69 -23.78 -4.81
CA ARG A 252 8.00 -22.52 -5.13
C ARG A 252 8.15 -21.57 -3.95
N SER A 253 8.87 -20.50 -4.17
CA SER A 253 8.98 -19.39 -3.23
C SER A 253 8.22 -18.16 -3.73
N ARG A 254 7.83 -17.31 -2.82
CA ARG A 254 7.17 -16.06 -3.13
C ARG A 254 7.57 -15.02 -2.11
N GLU A 255 7.94 -13.85 -2.60
CA GLU A 255 8.16 -12.69 -1.76
C GLU A 255 6.84 -11.97 -1.50
N ILE A 256 6.63 -11.56 -0.26
CA ILE A 256 5.46 -10.77 0.17
C ILE A 256 5.98 -9.63 1.01
N GLU A 257 5.68 -8.41 0.60
CA GLU A 257 6.04 -7.21 1.33
C GLU A 257 4.86 -6.71 2.12
N VAL A 258 5.07 -6.49 3.41
CA VAL A 258 4.07 -5.90 4.30
C VAL A 258 4.49 -4.48 4.63
N TYR A 259 3.65 -3.52 4.27
CA TYR A 259 3.85 -2.11 4.62
C TYR A 259 3.04 -1.79 5.86
N LEU A 260 3.75 -1.38 6.90
CA LEU A 260 3.14 -1.01 8.15
C LEU A 260 2.71 0.46 8.13
N ASN A 261 1.58 0.76 8.76
CA ASN A 261 1.12 2.12 8.95
C ASN A 261 2.18 2.93 9.70
N PHE A 262 2.39 4.14 9.25
CA PHE A 262 3.30 5.13 9.82
C PHE A 262 4.79 4.89 9.51
N ILE A 263 5.28 3.63 9.48
CA ILE A 263 6.72 3.33 9.31
C ILE A 263 7.08 2.68 7.96
N GLY A 264 6.07 2.34 7.13
CA GLY A 264 6.31 1.72 5.82
C GLY A 264 6.79 0.26 5.89
N LYS A 265 7.66 -0.15 4.94
CA LYS A 265 8.27 -1.48 4.94
C LYS A 265 9.39 -1.50 5.99
N PHE A 266 9.30 -2.41 6.95
CA PHE A 266 10.33 -2.60 7.95
C PHE A 266 10.77 -4.06 7.97
N ASP A 267 12.03 -4.29 7.64
CA ASP A 267 12.66 -5.61 7.69
C ASP A 267 13.39 -5.76 9.02
N VAL A 268 12.87 -6.61 9.88
CA VAL A 268 13.52 -6.92 11.17
C VAL A 268 14.86 -7.59 10.88
N PRO A 269 15.98 -7.12 11.45
CA PRO A 269 17.26 -7.79 11.31
C PRO A 269 17.13 -9.23 11.81
N VAL A 270 17.25 -10.19 10.89
CA VAL A 270 17.27 -11.61 11.25
C VAL A 270 18.60 -11.88 11.92
N GLN A 271 18.61 -11.96 13.24
CA GLN A 271 19.74 -12.60 13.91
C GLN A 271 19.74 -14.06 13.43
N PRO A 272 20.84 -14.56 12.87
CA PRO A 272 20.92 -15.97 12.48
C PRO A 272 20.64 -16.79 13.74
N VAL A 273 19.44 -17.36 13.81
CA VAL A 273 19.13 -18.34 14.86
C VAL A 273 20.02 -19.53 14.55
N GLU A 274 21.06 -19.71 15.32
CA GLU A 274 21.83 -20.94 15.29
C GLU A 274 20.89 -22.08 15.68
N LEU A 275 20.31 -22.70 14.69
CA LEU A 275 19.47 -23.89 14.89
C LEU A 275 20.30 -24.94 15.58
N SER A 276 19.73 -25.53 16.62
CA SER A 276 20.39 -26.65 17.30
C SER A 276 20.73 -27.75 16.29
N PRO A 277 21.81 -28.52 16.48
CA PRO A 277 22.20 -29.59 15.57
C PRO A 277 21.08 -30.62 15.31
N GLU A 278 20.15 -30.76 16.27
CA GLU A 278 19.00 -31.65 16.14
C GLU A 278 17.92 -31.04 15.23
N GLU A 279 17.67 -29.75 15.32
CA GLU A 279 16.71 -29.02 14.47
C GLU A 279 17.21 -28.93 13.04
N GLN A 280 18.52 -28.73 12.83
CA GLN A 280 19.14 -28.78 11.50
C GLN A 280 18.93 -30.14 10.85
N LYS A 281 19.24 -31.25 11.57
CA LYS A 281 18.99 -32.61 11.09
C LYS A 281 17.52 -32.88 10.78
N ARG A 282 16.61 -32.36 11.59
CA ARG A 282 15.15 -32.47 11.39
C ARG A 282 14.69 -31.72 10.15
N GLN A 283 15.21 -30.54 9.91
CA GLN A 283 14.91 -29.76 8.70
C GLN A 283 15.45 -30.42 7.44
N GLU A 284 16.70 -30.94 7.47
CA GLU A 284 17.26 -31.69 6.36
C GLU A 284 16.48 -32.97 6.05
N ALA A 285 16.05 -33.70 7.09
CA ALA A 285 15.24 -34.90 6.92
C ALA A 285 13.87 -34.58 6.29
N LEU A 286 13.27 -33.46 6.68
CA LEU A 286 12.01 -32.98 6.06
C LEU A 286 12.22 -32.54 4.61
N LYS A 287 13.32 -31.84 4.30
CA LYS A 287 13.69 -31.50 2.91
C LYS A 287 13.86 -32.75 2.05
N LYS A 288 14.63 -33.72 2.52
CA LYS A 288 14.83 -35.00 1.83
C LYS A 288 13.52 -35.76 1.58
N ARG A 289 12.62 -35.79 2.56
CA ARG A 289 11.27 -36.39 2.42
C ARG A 289 10.42 -35.68 1.36
N ARG A 290 10.43 -34.35 1.33
CA ARG A 290 9.71 -33.55 0.32
C ARG A 290 10.24 -33.83 -1.09
N ILE A 291 11.55 -33.84 -1.27
CA ILE A 291 12.21 -34.14 -2.56
C ILE A 291 11.82 -35.55 -3.00
N HIS A 292 11.93 -36.55 -2.13
CA HIS A 292 11.56 -37.93 -2.45
C HIS A 292 10.08 -38.05 -2.87
N GLN A 293 9.15 -37.45 -2.15
CA GLN A 293 7.72 -37.45 -2.50
C GLN A 293 7.48 -36.77 -3.86
N ARG A 294 8.17 -35.66 -4.14
CA ARG A 294 8.09 -34.96 -5.41
C ARG A 294 8.54 -35.83 -6.58
N ASN A 295 9.71 -36.47 -6.43
CA ASN A 295 10.25 -37.35 -7.46
C ASN A 295 9.31 -38.52 -7.71
N LYS A 296 8.78 -39.15 -6.69
CA LYS A 296 7.77 -40.21 -6.81
C LYS A 296 6.51 -39.78 -7.56
N ARG A 297 6.00 -38.54 -7.28
CA ARG A 297 4.86 -37.98 -8.00
C ARG A 297 5.19 -37.65 -9.46
N ALA A 298 6.41 -37.19 -9.74
CA ALA A 298 6.86 -36.90 -11.10
C ALA A 298 6.99 -38.19 -11.92
N GLN A 299 7.57 -39.24 -11.35
CA GLN A 299 7.65 -40.56 -11.99
C GLN A 299 6.25 -41.14 -12.30
N ALA A 300 5.35 -41.12 -11.33
CA ALA A 300 3.98 -41.60 -11.54
C ALA A 300 3.21 -40.78 -12.59
N ARG A 301 3.52 -39.49 -12.76
CA ARG A 301 2.94 -38.66 -13.82
C ARG A 301 3.52 -39.04 -15.19
N GLN A 302 4.80 -39.27 -15.26
CA GLN A 302 5.51 -39.69 -16.49
C GLN A 302 4.99 -41.04 -16.97
N GLU A 303 4.85 -42.02 -16.06
CA GLU A 303 4.29 -43.33 -16.34
C GLU A 303 2.86 -43.27 -16.89
N ARG A 304 2.01 -42.42 -16.30
CA ARG A 304 0.63 -42.18 -16.78
C ARG A 304 0.64 -41.60 -18.20
N MET A 305 1.52 -40.63 -18.45
CA MET A 305 1.63 -39.99 -19.76
C MET A 305 2.12 -40.97 -20.83
N ASN A 306 3.10 -41.79 -20.49
CA ASN A 306 3.59 -42.83 -21.37
C ASN A 306 2.57 -43.95 -21.63
N ALA A 307 1.71 -44.27 -20.64
CA ALA A 307 0.61 -45.20 -20.79
C ALA A 307 -0.49 -44.66 -21.72
N GLN A 308 -0.82 -43.35 -21.63
CA GLN A 308 -1.75 -42.71 -22.54
C GLN A 308 -1.23 -42.67 -23.98
N LEU A 309 0.03 -42.31 -24.19
CA LEU A 309 0.66 -42.31 -25.53
C LEU A 309 0.65 -43.68 -26.18
N LYS A 310 0.82 -44.75 -25.40
CA LYS A 310 0.74 -46.13 -25.90
C LYS A 310 -0.68 -46.58 -26.24
N SER A 311 -1.71 -46.00 -25.61
CA SER A 311 -3.10 -46.30 -25.90
C SER A 311 -3.68 -45.51 -27.09
N GLU A 312 -3.00 -44.45 -27.53
CA GLU A 312 -3.40 -43.60 -28.65
C GLU A 312 -2.65 -43.89 -29.96
N SER A 313 -1.71 -44.86 -29.99
CA SER A 313 -1.05 -45.32 -31.22
C SER A 313 -1.93 -46.38 -31.90
N PRO A 314 -2.64 -46.06 -33.00
CA PRO A 314 -3.37 -47.05 -33.79
C PRO A 314 -2.36 -47.96 -34.52
N ILE A 315 -2.64 -49.25 -34.52
CA ILE A 315 -1.98 -50.29 -35.36
C ILE A 315 -2.35 -50.05 -36.82
#